data_efe2474da5f1bbb7587c7113846331f3
#
_entry.id   efe2474da5f1bbb7587c7113846331f3
#
_cell.length_a   1.000
_cell.length_b   1.000
_cell.length_c   1.000
_cell.angle_alpha   90.00
_cell.angle_beta   90.00
_cell.angle_gamma   90.00
#
_symmetry.space_group_name_H-M   'P 1'
#
loop_
_entity.id
_entity.type
_entity.pdbx_description
1 polymer ?
#
loop_
_entity_poly.entity_id
_entity_poly.type
_entity_poly.pdbx_seq_one_letter_code
_entity_poly.pdbx_strand_id
1 'polypeptide(L)'
;ALTDQRITEITDDSGENISTKNVNYCELTALYWMWKNKLCVEETDKYFGLFHYRRFLDITDDGLMAMKAKNVDVLLPYPLLHEPDISEHHSRYIEESDWDAMLQALKELYPDYAERFQEILRQPYLYNYNMIIAKREILKDYCEWLFPILKRTEELSTPKGWERADRYIGYLGENLLTLYFMYHAE
;
A
#
# COMPACT_ATOMS: atom_id res chain seq x y z
N ALA A 1 -14.26 -8.01 0.98
CA ALA A 1 -14.07 -9.40 1.45
C ALA A 1 -14.96 -10.34 0.66
N LEU A 2 -14.39 -11.42 0.15
CA LEU A 2 -15.10 -12.48 -0.58
C LEU A 2 -15.86 -13.40 0.41
N THR A 3 -16.77 -12.84 1.16
CA THR A 3 -17.64 -13.60 2.08
C THR A 3 -19.07 -13.15 1.91
N ASP A 4 -19.99 -14.11 1.87
CA ASP A 4 -21.43 -13.84 1.85
C ASP A 4 -21.97 -13.36 3.20
N GLN A 5 -21.14 -13.40 4.26
CA GLN A 5 -21.49 -12.94 5.59
C GLN A 5 -20.82 -11.58 5.87
N ARG A 6 -21.62 -10.56 6.11
CA ARG A 6 -21.13 -9.30 6.66
C ARG A 6 -20.71 -9.51 8.12
N ILE A 7 -19.43 -9.34 8.38
CA ILE A 7 -18.84 -9.45 9.72
C ILE A 7 -18.63 -8.09 10.39
N THR A 8 -18.88 -7.00 9.66
CA THR A 8 -18.75 -5.61 10.13
C THR A 8 -19.92 -4.77 9.64
N GLU A 9 -20.21 -3.68 10.34
CA GLU A 9 -21.21 -2.68 9.92
C GLU A 9 -20.73 -1.82 8.76
N ILE A 10 -19.42 -1.61 8.65
CA ILE A 10 -18.77 -0.82 7.60
C ILE A 10 -17.93 -1.75 6.75
N THR A 11 -18.20 -1.72 5.44
CA THR A 11 -17.51 -2.52 4.43
C THR A 11 -16.96 -1.61 3.33
N ASP A 12 -15.94 -2.08 2.60
CA ASP A 12 -15.32 -1.34 1.51
C ASP A 12 -16.09 -1.35 0.18
N ASP A 13 -17.34 -1.84 0.20
CA ASP A 13 -18.26 -1.88 -0.95
C ASP A 13 -19.30 -0.74 -0.96
N SER A 14 -19.14 0.25 -0.07
CA SER A 14 -19.99 1.43 0.03
C SER A 14 -19.29 2.69 -0.50
N GLY A 15 -20.06 3.73 -0.85
CA GLY A 15 -19.48 4.99 -1.34
C GLY A 15 -18.60 4.81 -2.58
N GLU A 16 -17.58 5.65 -2.73
CA GLU A 16 -16.58 5.51 -3.79
C GLU A 16 -15.62 4.38 -3.45
N ASN A 17 -15.60 3.32 -4.26
CA ASN A 17 -14.88 2.09 -3.94
C ASN A 17 -14.37 1.35 -5.19
N ILE A 18 -13.47 0.40 -4.95
CA ILE A 18 -12.95 -0.56 -5.92
C ILE A 18 -13.04 -2.00 -5.36
N SER A 19 -14.04 -2.30 -4.53
CA SER A 19 -14.18 -3.59 -3.82
C SER A 19 -14.23 -4.79 -4.76
N THR A 20 -14.78 -4.62 -5.97
CA THR A 20 -14.81 -5.66 -7.01
C THR A 20 -13.41 -6.08 -7.49
N LYS A 21 -12.39 -5.27 -7.26
CA LYS A 21 -10.99 -5.56 -7.58
C LYS A 21 -10.23 -6.26 -6.45
N ASN A 22 -10.89 -6.65 -5.36
CA ASN A 22 -10.25 -7.26 -4.19
C ASN A 22 -9.41 -8.50 -4.53
N VAL A 23 -9.78 -9.25 -5.57
CA VAL A 23 -9.02 -10.42 -6.03
C VAL A 23 -7.58 -10.09 -6.43
N ASN A 24 -7.32 -8.88 -6.93
CA ASN A 24 -5.99 -8.41 -7.34
C ASN A 24 -5.39 -7.42 -6.34
N TYR A 25 -6.21 -6.52 -5.79
CA TYR A 25 -5.78 -5.43 -4.91
C TYR A 25 -5.69 -5.84 -3.44
N CYS A 26 -6.30 -6.96 -3.06
CA CYS A 26 -6.31 -7.43 -1.67
C CYS A 26 -6.80 -6.35 -0.69
N GLU A 27 -6.07 -6.11 0.40
CA GLU A 27 -6.36 -5.09 1.41
C GLU A 27 -6.30 -3.64 0.89
N LEU A 28 -5.69 -3.42 -0.27
CA LEU A 28 -5.65 -2.09 -0.89
C LEU A 28 -7.03 -1.59 -1.32
N THR A 29 -8.04 -2.46 -1.48
CA THR A 29 -9.43 -2.01 -1.70
C THR A 29 -9.97 -1.27 -0.49
N ALA A 30 -9.64 -1.73 0.73
CA ALA A 30 -10.01 -1.05 1.97
C ALA A 30 -9.26 0.27 2.13
N LEU A 31 -7.97 0.33 1.74
CA LEU A 31 -7.18 1.56 1.72
C LEU A 31 -7.78 2.59 0.75
N TYR A 32 -8.18 2.16 -0.46
CA TYR A 32 -8.85 3.01 -1.44
C TYR A 32 -10.15 3.58 -0.87
N TRP A 33 -10.99 2.71 -0.28
CA TRP A 33 -12.24 3.13 0.34
C TRP A 33 -12.00 4.16 1.45
N MET A 34 -11.03 3.91 2.32
CA MET A 34 -10.65 4.84 3.40
C MET A 34 -10.19 6.18 2.83
N TRP A 35 -9.34 6.16 1.79
CA TRP A 35 -8.90 7.38 1.11
C TRP A 35 -10.07 8.21 0.61
N LYS A 36 -10.99 7.60 -0.16
CA LYS A 36 -12.09 8.31 -0.81
C LYS A 36 -13.20 8.77 0.13
N ASN A 37 -13.48 7.99 1.17
CA ASN A 37 -14.66 8.20 2.00
C ASN A 37 -14.33 8.76 3.41
N LYS A 38 -13.05 8.76 3.81
CA LYS A 38 -12.61 9.21 5.14
C LYS A 38 -11.49 10.24 5.09
N LEU A 39 -10.41 10.00 4.35
CA LEU A 39 -9.27 10.92 4.33
C LEU A 39 -9.57 12.22 3.57
N CYS A 40 -10.45 12.19 2.57
CA CYS A 40 -10.86 13.35 1.80
C CYS A 40 -12.01 14.16 2.42
N VAL A 41 -12.57 13.71 3.54
CA VAL A 41 -13.65 14.40 4.25
C VAL A 41 -13.07 15.10 5.47
N GLU A 42 -13.60 16.29 5.82
CA GLU A 42 -13.22 16.97 7.07
C GLU A 42 -13.75 16.18 8.27
N GLU A 43 -12.84 15.49 8.95
CA GLU A 43 -13.09 14.76 10.20
C GLU A 43 -12.04 15.18 11.24
N THR A 44 -12.36 14.94 12.51
CA THR A 44 -11.50 15.29 13.66
C THR A 44 -10.35 14.32 13.87
N ASP A 45 -10.43 13.12 13.29
CA ASP A 45 -9.43 12.09 13.48
C ASP A 45 -8.13 12.45 12.77
N LYS A 46 -7.03 12.34 13.52
CA LYS A 46 -5.69 12.70 13.04
C LYS A 46 -4.91 11.53 12.48
N TYR A 47 -5.20 10.31 12.91
CA TYR A 47 -4.50 9.10 12.54
C TYR A 47 -5.46 8.08 11.97
N PHE A 48 -5.01 7.41 10.93
CA PHE A 48 -5.71 6.30 10.29
C PHE A 48 -4.76 5.13 10.13
N GLY A 49 -5.31 3.91 10.12
CA GLY A 49 -4.50 2.72 9.99
C GLY A 49 -5.17 1.64 9.14
N LEU A 50 -4.33 0.88 8.45
CA LEU A 50 -4.70 -0.32 7.73
C LEU A 50 -4.01 -1.52 8.36
N PHE A 51 -4.77 -2.56 8.67
CA PHE A 51 -4.29 -3.84 9.16
C PHE A 51 -4.72 -4.98 8.23
N HIS A 52 -3.98 -6.04 8.25
CA HIS A 52 -4.36 -7.26 7.56
C HIS A 52 -5.30 -8.10 8.44
N TYR A 53 -6.26 -8.85 7.85
CA TYR A 53 -7.21 -9.66 8.62
C TYR A 53 -6.57 -10.76 9.49
N ARG A 54 -5.32 -11.14 9.22
CA ARG A 54 -4.53 -12.13 9.98
C ARG A 54 -3.33 -11.52 10.70
N ARG A 55 -3.10 -10.23 10.55
CA ARG A 55 -1.95 -9.52 11.12
C ARG A 55 -2.38 -8.14 11.59
N PHE A 56 -1.83 -7.73 12.70
CA PHE A 56 -2.02 -6.40 13.26
C PHE A 56 -0.71 -5.93 13.89
N LEU A 57 -0.57 -4.64 14.04
CA LEU A 57 0.53 -4.07 14.83
C LEU A 57 0.18 -4.24 16.32
N ASP A 58 1.10 -4.81 17.07
CA ASP A 58 0.94 -4.97 18.53
C ASP A 58 1.20 -3.61 19.21
N ILE A 59 0.21 -2.73 19.11
CA ILE A 59 0.23 -1.40 19.70
C ILE A 59 -0.90 -1.26 20.71
N THR A 60 -0.54 -0.85 21.92
CA THR A 60 -1.51 -0.57 22.99
C THR A 60 -2.09 0.84 22.87
N ASP A 61 -3.16 1.11 23.62
CA ASP A 61 -3.74 2.47 23.71
C ASP A 61 -2.69 3.48 24.21
N ASP A 62 -1.86 3.09 25.17
CA ASP A 62 -0.74 3.92 25.65
C ASP A 62 0.29 4.19 24.53
N GLY A 63 0.55 3.17 23.70
CA GLY A 63 1.40 3.31 22.51
C GLY A 63 0.84 4.32 21.51
N LEU A 64 -0.45 4.26 21.23
CA LEU A 64 -1.14 5.23 20.36
C LEU A 64 -1.13 6.65 20.97
N MET A 65 -1.33 6.75 22.26
CA MET A 65 -1.23 8.04 22.96
C MET A 65 0.18 8.61 22.94
N ALA A 66 1.21 7.77 23.12
CA ALA A 66 2.61 8.17 23.01
C ALA A 66 2.97 8.61 21.57
N MET A 67 2.48 7.89 20.56
CA MET A 67 2.63 8.24 19.14
C MET A 67 2.06 9.64 18.88
N LYS A 68 0.86 9.91 19.36
CA LYS A 68 0.20 11.23 19.26
C LYS A 68 0.96 12.31 20.01
N ALA A 69 1.40 12.05 21.24
CA ALA A 69 2.14 13.01 22.08
C ALA A 69 3.50 13.38 21.48
N LYS A 70 4.17 12.42 20.84
CA LYS A 70 5.45 12.62 20.15
C LYS A 70 5.29 13.16 18.72
N ASN A 71 4.07 13.36 18.26
CA ASN A 71 3.76 13.83 16.92
C ASN A 71 4.38 12.94 15.81
N VAL A 72 4.37 11.62 16.02
CA VAL A 72 4.91 10.64 15.06
C VAL A 72 4.09 10.70 13.78
N ASP A 73 4.73 10.75 12.63
CA ASP A 73 4.09 10.88 11.34
C ASP A 73 3.52 9.56 10.83
N VAL A 74 4.30 8.49 10.94
CA VAL A 74 3.95 7.17 10.45
C VAL A 74 4.52 6.08 11.34
N LEU A 75 3.78 4.99 11.47
CA LEU A 75 4.20 3.73 12.07
C LEU A 75 4.03 2.62 11.05
N LEU A 76 5.11 1.95 10.72
CA LEU A 76 5.16 0.78 9.85
C LEU A 76 5.52 -0.47 10.67
N PRO A 77 5.20 -1.68 10.20
CA PRO A 77 5.72 -2.90 10.82
C PRO A 77 7.26 -2.93 10.75
N TYR A 78 7.88 -3.77 11.56
CA TYR A 78 9.30 -4.05 11.39
C TYR A 78 9.54 -4.58 9.97
N PRO A 79 10.55 -4.05 9.26
CA PRO A 79 10.85 -4.54 7.93
C PRO A 79 11.33 -5.99 7.95
N LEU A 80 10.99 -6.73 6.92
CA LEU A 80 11.62 -8.01 6.65
C LEU A 80 13.03 -7.77 6.10
N LEU A 81 13.99 -8.54 6.62
CA LEU A 81 15.37 -8.49 6.14
C LEU A 81 15.59 -9.51 5.03
N HIS A 82 16.15 -9.06 3.94
CA HIS A 82 16.54 -9.89 2.80
C HIS A 82 18.02 -9.72 2.49
N GLU A 83 18.75 -10.80 2.39
CA GLU A 83 20.17 -10.78 2.02
C GLU A 83 20.35 -11.22 0.56
N PRO A 84 21.18 -10.52 -0.21
CA PRO A 84 21.94 -9.32 0.15
C PRO A 84 21.06 -8.04 0.17
N ASP A 85 19.93 -8.03 -0.55
CA ASP A 85 19.01 -6.90 -0.71
C ASP A 85 17.62 -7.38 -1.20
N ILE A 86 16.72 -6.44 -1.50
CA ILE A 86 15.35 -6.74 -1.93
C ILE A 86 15.15 -6.70 -3.46
N SER A 87 16.20 -6.54 -4.25
CA SER A 87 16.09 -6.33 -5.70
C SER A 87 15.38 -7.48 -6.45
N GLU A 88 15.59 -8.71 -5.99
CA GLU A 88 14.97 -9.90 -6.60
C GLU A 88 13.78 -10.45 -5.79
N HIS A 89 13.39 -9.78 -4.70
CA HIS A 89 12.32 -10.29 -3.85
C HIS A 89 10.99 -10.43 -4.61
N HIS A 90 10.70 -9.50 -5.51
CA HIS A 90 9.47 -9.49 -6.30
C HIS A 90 9.28 -10.78 -7.12
N SER A 91 10.35 -11.35 -7.66
CA SER A 91 10.31 -12.55 -8.53
C SER A 91 9.67 -13.79 -7.87
N ARG A 92 9.50 -13.78 -6.53
CA ARG A 92 8.84 -14.87 -5.79
C ARG A 92 7.33 -14.86 -5.92
N TYR A 93 6.71 -13.72 -6.25
CA TYR A 93 5.27 -13.49 -6.16
C TYR A 93 4.70 -12.73 -7.35
N ILE A 94 5.55 -12.13 -8.18
CA ILE A 94 5.19 -11.21 -9.26
C ILE A 94 5.90 -11.68 -10.52
N GLU A 95 5.16 -11.78 -11.62
CA GLU A 95 5.74 -12.04 -12.93
C GLU A 95 6.58 -10.83 -13.38
N GLU A 96 7.69 -11.07 -14.06
CA GLU A 96 8.62 -10.02 -14.50
C GLU A 96 7.91 -8.96 -15.37
N SER A 97 7.00 -9.40 -16.23
CA SER A 97 6.21 -8.49 -17.07
C SER A 97 5.30 -7.54 -16.27
N ASP A 98 4.81 -7.97 -15.09
CA ASP A 98 4.00 -7.13 -14.22
C ASP A 98 4.88 -6.17 -13.41
N TRP A 99 6.07 -6.63 -13.03
CA TRP A 99 7.08 -5.79 -12.41
C TRP A 99 7.52 -4.68 -13.37
N ASP A 100 7.82 -5.02 -14.63
CA ASP A 100 8.16 -4.06 -15.67
C ASP A 100 7.03 -3.06 -15.95
N ALA A 101 5.78 -3.53 -15.95
CA ALA A 101 4.60 -2.67 -16.10
C ALA A 101 4.50 -1.65 -14.96
N MET A 102 4.78 -2.06 -13.72
CA MET A 102 4.81 -1.15 -12.56
C MET A 102 5.96 -0.15 -12.66
N LEU A 103 7.18 -0.60 -13.04
CA LEU A 103 8.33 0.29 -13.22
C LEU A 103 8.06 1.31 -14.34
N GLN A 104 7.43 0.89 -15.42
CA GLN A 104 7.02 1.80 -16.49
C GLN A 104 5.99 2.81 -15.99
N ALA A 105 4.94 2.38 -15.28
CA ALA A 105 3.95 3.27 -14.70
C ALA A 105 4.58 4.30 -13.75
N LEU A 106 5.50 3.85 -12.90
CA LEU A 106 6.23 4.71 -11.97
C LEU A 106 7.08 5.74 -12.72
N LYS A 107 7.80 5.33 -13.76
CA LYS A 107 8.62 6.22 -14.59
C LYS A 107 7.79 7.25 -15.36
N GLU A 108 6.61 6.86 -15.86
CA GLU A 108 5.69 7.76 -16.57
C GLU A 108 5.11 8.84 -15.66
N LEU A 109 4.76 8.48 -14.42
CA LEU A 109 4.03 9.35 -13.49
C LEU A 109 4.96 10.09 -12.52
N TYR A 110 6.02 9.41 -12.05
CA TYR A 110 6.91 9.91 -10.99
C TYR A 110 8.37 9.50 -11.26
N PRO A 111 9.04 10.13 -12.25
CA PRO A 111 10.40 9.73 -12.67
C PRO A 111 11.44 9.80 -11.55
N ASP A 112 11.34 10.77 -10.63
CA ASP A 112 12.27 10.91 -9.50
C ASP A 112 12.19 9.70 -8.55
N TYR A 113 10.98 9.19 -8.30
CA TYR A 113 10.80 7.96 -7.53
C TYR A 113 11.34 6.73 -8.26
N ALA A 114 11.17 6.66 -9.58
CA ALA A 114 11.69 5.55 -10.37
C ALA A 114 13.23 5.49 -10.33
N GLU A 115 13.91 6.62 -10.36
CA GLU A 115 15.36 6.71 -10.22
C GLU A 115 15.80 6.26 -8.80
N ARG A 116 15.18 6.79 -7.76
CA ARG A 116 15.52 6.46 -6.37
C ARG A 116 15.19 5.00 -6.03
N PHE A 117 14.20 4.40 -6.68
CA PHE A 117 13.81 3.02 -6.43
C PHE A 117 14.95 2.03 -6.70
N GLN A 118 15.77 2.27 -7.71
CA GLN A 118 16.93 1.43 -8.00
C GLN A 118 17.95 1.38 -6.84
N GLU A 119 18.07 2.47 -6.10
CA GLU A 119 18.92 2.54 -4.91
C GLU A 119 18.27 1.85 -3.71
N ILE A 120 16.97 2.06 -3.52
CA ILE A 120 16.19 1.47 -2.43
C ILE A 120 16.16 -0.07 -2.57
N LEU A 121 16.06 -0.60 -3.77
CA LEU A 121 16.09 -2.04 -4.03
C LEU A 121 17.42 -2.72 -3.62
N ARG A 122 18.51 -1.97 -3.50
CA ARG A 122 19.81 -2.46 -3.01
C ARG A 122 19.95 -2.47 -1.50
N GLN A 123 18.87 -2.17 -0.77
CA GLN A 123 18.82 -2.23 0.68
C GLN A 123 18.15 -3.52 1.14
N PRO A 124 18.45 -4.04 2.34
CA PRO A 124 17.91 -5.30 2.82
C PRO A 124 16.50 -5.19 3.42
N TYR A 125 15.89 -4.01 3.47
CA TYR A 125 14.66 -3.76 4.22
C TYR A 125 13.45 -3.72 3.31
N LEU A 126 12.44 -4.58 3.59
CA LEU A 126 11.13 -4.56 2.93
C LEU A 126 10.03 -4.36 3.98
N TYR A 127 9.29 -3.26 3.88
CA TYR A 127 8.08 -3.02 4.66
C TYR A 127 6.91 -3.74 3.99
N ASN A 128 6.52 -4.86 4.57
CA ASN A 128 5.61 -5.83 3.96
C ASN A 128 4.15 -5.65 4.44
N TYR A 129 3.22 -6.37 3.80
CA TYR A 129 1.81 -6.55 4.19
C TYR A 129 0.91 -5.32 4.00
N ASN A 130 1.35 -4.22 3.39
CA ASN A 130 0.57 -2.99 3.25
C ASN A 130 0.00 -2.46 4.58
N MET A 131 0.65 -2.77 5.71
CA MET A 131 0.19 -2.36 7.04
C MET A 131 0.81 -1.01 7.43
N ILE A 132 -0.03 -0.11 7.96
CA ILE A 132 0.38 1.25 8.29
C ILE A 132 -0.54 1.88 9.32
N ILE A 133 0.00 2.73 10.19
CA ILE A 133 -0.73 3.79 10.89
C ILE A 133 -0.04 5.10 10.56
N ALA A 134 -0.77 6.09 10.07
CA ALA A 134 -0.18 7.38 9.71
C ALA A 134 -1.13 8.54 10.02
N LYS A 135 -0.56 9.74 10.09
CA LYS A 135 -1.37 10.96 10.07
C LYS A 135 -2.22 11.00 8.80
N ARG A 136 -3.41 11.61 8.91
CA ARG A 136 -4.35 11.77 7.80
C ARG A 136 -3.69 12.28 6.53
N GLU A 137 -2.95 13.38 6.65
CA GLU A 137 -2.34 14.07 5.51
C GLU A 137 -1.33 13.16 4.81
N ILE A 138 -0.47 12.50 5.58
CA ILE A 138 0.55 11.59 5.06
C ILE A 138 -0.08 10.38 4.36
N LEU A 139 -1.11 9.79 4.97
CA LEU A 139 -1.80 8.65 4.36
C LEU A 139 -2.58 9.06 3.11
N LYS A 140 -3.14 10.27 3.10
CA LYS A 140 -3.81 10.84 1.93
C LYS A 140 -2.81 11.04 0.79
N ASP A 141 -1.67 11.69 1.05
CA ASP A 141 -0.62 11.94 0.06
C ASP A 141 -0.07 10.61 -0.51
N TYR A 142 0.14 9.62 0.36
CA TYR A 142 0.51 8.26 -0.05
C TYR A 142 -0.53 7.64 -0.99
N CYS A 143 -1.81 7.73 -0.67
CA CYS A 143 -2.87 7.20 -1.53
C CYS A 143 -2.96 7.93 -2.89
N GLU A 144 -2.82 9.25 -2.88
CA GLU A 144 -2.80 10.09 -4.09
C GLU A 144 -1.64 9.74 -5.02
N TRP A 145 -0.53 9.30 -4.46
CA TRP A 145 0.62 8.81 -5.21
C TRP A 145 0.45 7.35 -5.65
N LEU A 146 0.00 6.46 -4.76
CA LEU A 146 -0.05 5.01 -4.98
C LEU A 146 -1.06 4.60 -6.05
N PHE A 147 -2.32 5.05 -5.92
CA PHE A 147 -3.41 4.53 -6.74
C PHE A 147 -3.32 4.88 -8.21
N PRO A 148 -2.81 6.04 -8.65
CA PRO A 148 -2.51 6.29 -10.06
C PRO A 148 -1.50 5.30 -10.64
N ILE A 149 -0.45 4.94 -9.88
CA ILE A 149 0.57 3.96 -10.32
C ILE A 149 -0.08 2.60 -10.50
N LEU A 150 -0.83 2.11 -9.51
CA LEU A 150 -1.48 0.80 -9.57
C LEU A 150 -2.49 0.72 -10.72
N LYS A 151 -3.27 1.79 -10.94
CA LYS A 151 -4.19 1.86 -12.08
C LYS A 151 -3.44 1.80 -13.41
N ARG A 152 -2.36 2.56 -13.55
CA ARG A 152 -1.55 2.56 -14.76
C ARG A 152 -0.87 1.20 -14.98
N THR A 153 -0.43 0.56 -13.93
CA THR A 153 0.10 -0.80 -13.99
C THR A 153 -0.94 -1.79 -14.53
N GLU A 154 -2.18 -1.77 -14.03
CA GLU A 154 -3.26 -2.61 -14.58
C GLU A 154 -3.45 -2.41 -16.10
N GLU A 155 -3.35 -1.17 -16.57
CA GLU A 155 -3.49 -0.84 -17.99
C GLU A 155 -2.33 -1.35 -18.85
N LEU A 156 -1.13 -1.42 -18.27
CA LEU A 156 0.09 -1.87 -18.95
C LEU A 156 0.28 -3.38 -18.89
N SER A 157 -0.26 -4.07 -17.88
CA SER A 157 -0.13 -5.51 -17.69
C SER A 157 -0.69 -6.33 -18.84
N THR A 158 -0.14 -7.52 -19.07
CA THR A 158 -0.64 -8.46 -20.07
C THR A 158 -0.69 -9.87 -19.45
N PRO A 159 -1.89 -10.48 -19.28
CA PRO A 159 -3.22 -9.88 -19.56
C PRO A 159 -3.50 -8.67 -18.67
N LYS A 160 -4.49 -7.84 -19.06
CA LYS A 160 -4.87 -6.65 -18.28
C LYS A 160 -5.31 -7.04 -16.86
N GLY A 161 -5.11 -6.15 -15.88
CA GLY A 161 -5.42 -6.44 -14.50
C GLY A 161 -6.86 -6.91 -14.26
N TRP A 162 -7.84 -6.37 -14.98
CA TRP A 162 -9.25 -6.77 -14.89
C TRP A 162 -9.60 -8.11 -15.58
N GLU A 163 -8.67 -8.69 -16.33
CA GLU A 163 -8.81 -10.00 -17.03
C GLU A 163 -8.26 -11.16 -16.21
N ARG A 164 -7.72 -10.88 -15.01
CA ARG A 164 -7.03 -11.85 -14.16
C ARG A 164 -7.38 -11.69 -12.68
N ALA A 165 -7.04 -12.69 -11.85
CA ALA A 165 -7.37 -12.73 -10.43
C ALA A 165 -6.26 -13.40 -9.61
N ASP A 166 -5.10 -12.73 -9.48
CA ASP A 166 -3.86 -13.32 -8.95
C ASP A 166 -3.10 -12.50 -7.91
N ARG A 167 -3.70 -11.50 -7.31
CA ARG A 167 -3.13 -10.69 -6.21
C ARG A 167 -1.89 -9.87 -6.55
N TYR A 168 -1.42 -9.83 -7.80
CA TYR A 168 -0.16 -9.19 -8.17
C TYR A 168 -0.11 -7.71 -7.78
N ILE A 169 -1.21 -6.97 -7.90
CA ILE A 169 -1.31 -5.57 -7.48
C ILE A 169 -1.08 -5.40 -5.96
N GLY A 170 -1.62 -6.32 -5.15
CA GLY A 170 -1.37 -6.32 -3.71
C GLY A 170 0.12 -6.46 -3.38
N TYR A 171 0.82 -7.37 -4.05
CA TYR A 171 2.28 -7.55 -3.88
C TYR A 171 3.10 -6.38 -4.42
N LEU A 172 2.69 -5.79 -5.54
CA LEU A 172 3.31 -4.55 -6.04
C LEU A 172 3.14 -3.40 -5.05
N GLY A 173 1.97 -3.31 -4.40
CA GLY A 173 1.69 -2.33 -3.36
C GLY A 173 2.67 -2.39 -2.18
N GLU A 174 3.11 -3.59 -1.76
CA GLU A 174 4.10 -3.75 -0.69
C GLU A 174 5.47 -3.15 -1.07
N ASN A 175 5.90 -3.34 -2.32
CA ASN A 175 7.13 -2.74 -2.82
C ASN A 175 7.01 -1.22 -2.94
N LEU A 176 5.86 -0.72 -3.40
CA LEU A 176 5.58 0.71 -3.50
C LEU A 176 5.45 1.38 -2.13
N LEU A 177 4.91 0.68 -1.10
CA LEU A 177 4.92 1.14 0.29
C LEU A 177 6.36 1.39 0.76
N THR A 178 7.23 0.41 0.53
CA THR A 178 8.66 0.51 0.88
C THR A 178 9.31 1.69 0.17
N LEU A 179 9.10 1.82 -1.15
CA LEU A 179 9.65 2.93 -1.92
C LEU A 179 9.21 4.28 -1.36
N TYR A 180 7.90 4.48 -1.18
CA TYR A 180 7.36 5.76 -0.76
C TYR A 180 7.93 6.21 0.60
N PHE A 181 7.86 5.34 1.60
CA PHE A 181 8.30 5.72 2.94
C PHE A 181 9.81 5.78 3.11
N MET A 182 10.59 5.01 2.36
CA MET A 182 12.05 5.17 2.34
C MET A 182 12.49 6.42 1.57
N TYR A 183 11.76 6.80 0.52
CA TYR A 183 12.03 8.05 -0.20
C TYR A 183 11.81 9.28 0.69
N HIS A 184 10.82 9.26 1.57
CA HIS A 184 10.47 10.36 2.48
C HIS A 184 11.13 10.29 3.87
N ALA A 185 11.94 9.27 4.14
CA ALA A 185 12.60 9.10 5.43
C ALA A 185 13.88 9.96 5.59
N GLU A 186 14.30 10.67 4.55
CA GLU A 186 15.50 11.52 4.51
C GLU A 186 15.24 12.96 4.94
#